data_e88fe2eaa59dd3dbeb1e680e26d8b793
#
_entry.id   e88fe2eaa59dd3dbeb1e680e26d8b793
#
_cell.length_a   1.000
_cell.length_b   1.000
_cell.length_c   1.000
_cell.angle_alpha   90.00
_cell.angle_beta   90.00
_cell.angle_gamma   90.00
#
_symmetry.space_group_name_H-M   'P 1'
#
loop_
_entity.id
_entity.type
_entity.pdbx_description
1 polymer ?
#
loop_
_entity_poly.entity_id
_entity_poly.type
_entity_poly.pdbx_seq_one_letter_code
_entity_poly.pdbx_strand_id
1 'polypeptide(L)'
;MGTRKAFLLVAGMLLLSGCGDETVTPVQSVIPVEDPLFDECVSTVPVDAGNPNQPAISLSGSRVVNQPLGTPYVDAGATASDPKDGDLTSRIVVTGLDSVNTGAVGDYMIRYDVTDSQQLPAPEAVRLVRVNTGGFEVQTARDIGSTGAHMGYYEHLPVHYSDDPNQTFPLIVFIHGWGRARFLDAYTEQVPLSNLATVNLAGLINGSYGFWDPSRPFIVLSPQKCLDALTYGVTAARMKLFIDYAIHTYKVDPTRIYMGGHSQGSGDTWDYVTNYPQQLAAVFPISGGYGTSWGCVLKETPAWAFTGQADTTVPYQNQVDTVDSINACNPVERAKVTIIPGAGHDDAETDVLTLSALGQGLAPYDVYDQSIYDWLLNHTRPGPRSLTATDGGGFEVTPQGIVSGERATLKWSFTGANSCAASGDWLGSRPAHGAEPVALSIPGLYNYVLTCTGSDGTVARTVALKVRDRVPIKARDSYAGHRW
;
A
#
# COMPACT_ATOMS: atom_id res chain seq x y z
N MET A 1 34.40 8.83 -45.12
CA MET A 1 34.50 10.28 -44.86
C MET A 1 33.46 10.64 -43.78
N GLY A 2 33.87 11.17 -42.68
CA GLY A 2 32.98 11.57 -41.61
C GLY A 2 33.50 11.19 -40.21
N THR A 3 34.21 12.07 -39.64
CA THR A 3 35.06 12.05 -38.46
C THR A 3 34.34 11.83 -37.14
N ARG A 4 34.84 10.86 -36.35
CA ARG A 4 34.56 10.71 -34.92
C ARG A 4 35.32 11.75 -34.10
N LYS A 5 34.67 12.48 -33.20
CA LYS A 5 35.33 13.28 -32.19
C LYS A 5 35.33 12.50 -30.86
N ALA A 6 36.52 12.18 -30.39
CA ALA A 6 36.76 11.71 -29.05
C ALA A 6 36.86 12.90 -28.09
N PHE A 7 36.26 12.78 -26.91
CA PHE A 7 36.52 13.70 -25.81
C PHE A 7 37.48 13.07 -24.81
N LEU A 8 38.57 13.77 -24.58
CA LEU A 8 39.65 13.43 -23.68
C LEU A 8 39.33 13.87 -22.26
N LEU A 9 39.45 12.95 -21.30
CA LEU A 9 39.49 13.28 -19.87
C LEU A 9 40.89 13.79 -19.53
N VAL A 10 40.96 14.95 -18.87
CA VAL A 10 42.20 15.44 -18.23
C VAL A 10 41.98 15.39 -16.71
N ALA A 11 42.75 14.53 -16.05
CA ALA A 11 42.89 14.50 -14.62
C ALA A 11 43.89 15.60 -14.20
N GLY A 12 43.50 16.51 -13.35
CA GLY A 12 44.37 17.50 -12.72
C GLY A 12 44.38 17.30 -11.21
N MET A 13 45.51 16.79 -10.73
CA MET A 13 45.83 16.68 -9.31
C MET A 13 46.51 17.97 -8.88
N LEU A 14 45.97 18.69 -7.92
CA LEU A 14 46.66 19.78 -7.22
C LEU A 14 46.50 19.59 -5.72
N LEU A 15 47.64 19.31 -5.10
CA LEU A 15 47.87 19.46 -3.66
C LEU A 15 48.13 20.93 -3.34
N LEU A 16 47.37 21.50 -2.39
CA LEU A 16 47.86 22.67 -1.62
C LEU A 16 47.25 22.65 -0.23
N SER A 17 48.13 22.63 0.74
CA SER A 17 47.92 22.86 2.16
C SER A 17 47.63 24.35 2.43
N GLY A 18 46.63 24.60 3.27
CA GLY A 18 46.36 25.94 3.79
C GLY A 18 45.29 25.89 4.87
N CYS A 19 45.70 26.09 6.15
CA CYS A 19 44.76 26.41 7.24
C CYS A 19 44.14 27.78 6.97
N GLY A 20 42.83 27.84 6.86
CA GLY A 20 42.06 29.06 6.81
C GLY A 20 40.70 28.81 7.35
N ASP A 21 40.31 29.58 8.34
CA ASP A 21 38.99 29.62 8.98
C ASP A 21 37.94 29.97 7.95
N GLU A 22 37.25 28.93 7.40
CA GLU A 22 36.10 29.14 6.56
C GLU A 22 34.83 28.97 7.38
N THR A 23 34.13 30.06 7.56
CA THR A 23 32.74 30.09 8.01
C THR A 23 31.91 29.16 7.14
N VAL A 24 31.49 28.05 7.72
CA VAL A 24 30.58 27.10 7.08
C VAL A 24 29.24 27.83 6.85
N THR A 25 29.00 28.25 5.62
CA THR A 25 27.67 28.65 5.19
C THR A 25 26.76 27.48 5.39
N PRO A 26 25.56 27.63 6.00
CA PRO A 26 24.64 26.55 6.17
C PRO A 26 24.25 26.02 4.78
N VAL A 27 24.46 24.72 4.59
CA VAL A 27 23.95 23.99 3.42
C VAL A 27 22.46 24.30 3.34
N GLN A 28 22.05 24.92 2.25
CA GLN A 28 20.63 25.09 1.93
C GLN A 28 19.92 23.77 2.13
N SER A 29 18.92 23.78 2.99
CA SER A 29 18.02 22.65 3.18
C SER A 29 17.55 22.18 1.82
N VAL A 30 17.87 20.94 1.49
CA VAL A 30 17.28 20.26 0.32
C VAL A 30 15.79 20.27 0.58
N ILE A 31 15.06 21.09 -0.16
CA ILE A 31 13.60 21.08 -0.19
C ILE A 31 13.24 19.65 -0.57
N PRO A 32 12.48 18.89 0.23
CA PRO A 32 11.96 17.63 -0.22
C PRO A 32 11.20 17.88 -1.52
N VAL A 33 11.64 17.27 -2.60
CA VAL A 33 10.88 17.30 -3.84
C VAL A 33 9.55 16.64 -3.48
N GLU A 34 8.47 17.42 -3.45
CA GLU A 34 7.13 16.86 -3.39
C GLU A 34 7.08 15.80 -4.46
N ASP A 35 6.77 14.54 -4.09
CA ASP A 35 6.48 13.54 -5.10
C ASP A 35 5.09 13.91 -5.66
N PRO A 36 5.00 14.58 -6.83
CA PRO A 36 3.72 15.02 -7.37
C PRO A 36 2.78 13.86 -7.65
N LEU A 37 3.31 12.65 -7.71
CA LEU A 37 2.57 11.41 -7.94
C LEU A 37 1.79 10.94 -6.70
N PHE A 38 2.10 11.49 -5.52
CA PHE A 38 1.39 11.16 -4.30
C PHE A 38 -0.05 11.70 -4.28
N ASP A 39 -0.23 12.92 -4.75
CA ASP A 39 -1.56 13.54 -4.89
C ASP A 39 -2.35 12.95 -6.09
N GLU A 40 -1.68 12.41 -7.11
CA GLU A 40 -2.34 11.88 -8.30
C GLU A 40 -3.03 10.53 -8.08
N CYS A 41 -2.58 9.69 -7.16
CA CYS A 41 -3.31 8.47 -6.80
C CYS A 41 -4.58 8.74 -5.97
N VAL A 42 -4.60 9.84 -5.23
CA VAL A 42 -5.74 10.30 -4.42
C VAL A 42 -6.56 11.36 -5.17
N SER A 43 -5.87 12.26 -5.91
CA SER A 43 -6.52 13.26 -6.74
C SER A 43 -6.76 12.67 -8.11
N THR A 44 -7.99 12.66 -8.46
CA THR A 44 -8.46 12.62 -9.82
C THR A 44 -7.91 11.44 -10.66
N VAL A 45 -8.53 10.30 -10.50
CA VAL A 45 -9.38 10.09 -11.66
C VAL A 45 -10.12 11.40 -11.87
N PRO A 46 -10.01 12.10 -12.98
CA PRO A 46 -11.20 12.73 -13.42
C PRO A 46 -12.19 11.56 -13.38
N VAL A 47 -13.12 11.54 -12.44
CA VAL A 47 -14.46 11.11 -12.81
C VAL A 47 -14.53 11.80 -14.15
N ASP A 48 -14.38 11.00 -15.21
CA ASP A 48 -14.59 11.51 -16.57
C ASP A 48 -15.70 12.49 -16.34
N ALA A 49 -15.40 13.80 -16.43
CA ALA A 49 -16.44 14.79 -16.27
C ALA A 49 -17.29 14.48 -17.47
N GLY A 50 -18.01 13.39 -17.29
CA GLY A 50 -18.62 12.59 -18.30
C GLY A 50 -19.43 13.59 -19.04
N ASN A 51 -19.33 13.62 -20.30
CA ASN A 51 -20.05 14.57 -21.14
C ASN A 51 -21.22 15.11 -20.29
N PRO A 52 -21.25 16.39 -19.88
CA PRO A 52 -22.22 16.90 -18.89
C PRO A 52 -23.66 16.65 -19.32
N ASN A 53 -23.85 16.13 -20.51
CA ASN A 53 -25.11 15.68 -21.09
C ASN A 53 -25.25 14.14 -21.15
N GLN A 54 -24.39 13.39 -20.49
CA GLN A 54 -24.47 11.92 -20.47
C GLN A 54 -25.22 11.43 -19.24
N PRO A 55 -26.08 10.42 -19.34
CA PRO A 55 -26.77 9.86 -18.18
C PRO A 55 -25.79 9.18 -17.22
N ALA A 56 -26.15 9.14 -15.95
CA ALA A 56 -25.38 8.49 -14.90
C ALA A 56 -26.20 7.40 -14.23
N ILE A 57 -25.57 6.24 -13.93
CA ILE A 57 -26.17 5.15 -13.16
C ILE A 57 -25.53 5.10 -11.77
N SER A 58 -26.37 4.99 -10.74
CA SER A 58 -25.96 4.80 -9.36
C SER A 58 -26.53 3.48 -8.83
N LEU A 59 -25.65 2.55 -8.43
CA LEU A 59 -26.07 1.29 -7.84
C LEU A 59 -26.72 1.51 -6.47
N SER A 60 -27.86 0.89 -6.23
CA SER A 60 -28.45 0.81 -4.89
C SER A 60 -27.77 -0.30 -4.10
N GLY A 61 -27.17 0.04 -2.94
CA GLY A 61 -26.41 -0.93 -2.13
C GLY A 61 -24.98 -1.20 -2.63
N SER A 62 -24.39 -2.30 -2.18
CA SER A 62 -22.98 -2.63 -2.45
C SER A 62 -22.74 -3.02 -3.92
N ARG A 63 -21.61 -2.60 -4.47
CA ARG A 63 -21.13 -3.02 -5.79
C ARG A 63 -20.67 -4.49 -5.79
N VAL A 64 -20.19 -4.99 -4.66
CA VAL A 64 -19.87 -6.41 -4.46
C VAL A 64 -20.79 -6.96 -3.38
N VAL A 65 -21.53 -8.01 -3.70
CA VAL A 65 -22.43 -8.70 -2.78
C VAL A 65 -21.93 -10.11 -2.56
N ASN A 66 -21.67 -10.44 -1.29
CA ASN A 66 -21.35 -11.81 -0.90
C ASN A 66 -22.62 -12.56 -0.53
N GLN A 67 -22.91 -13.57 -1.30
CA GLN A 67 -24.14 -14.37 -1.20
C GLN A 67 -23.80 -15.76 -0.68
N PRO A 68 -24.32 -16.17 0.50
CA PRO A 68 -24.11 -17.54 0.97
C PRO A 68 -24.71 -18.58 0.02
N LEU A 69 -23.97 -19.66 -0.24
CA LEU A 69 -24.41 -20.78 -1.08
C LEU A 69 -25.79 -21.29 -0.62
N GLY A 70 -26.68 -21.46 -1.55
CA GLY A 70 -28.05 -21.95 -1.28
C GLY A 70 -29.02 -20.92 -0.72
N THR A 71 -28.61 -19.68 -0.47
CA THR A 71 -29.53 -18.63 -0.03
C THR A 71 -30.02 -17.79 -1.22
N PRO A 72 -31.32 -17.42 -1.27
CA PRO A 72 -31.84 -16.61 -2.38
C PRO A 72 -31.13 -15.24 -2.46
N TYR A 73 -30.77 -14.84 -3.67
CA TYR A 73 -30.26 -13.50 -3.94
C TYR A 73 -31.39 -12.59 -4.40
N VAL A 74 -31.41 -11.36 -3.85
CA VAL A 74 -32.31 -10.30 -4.30
C VAL A 74 -31.47 -9.11 -4.68
N ASP A 75 -31.58 -8.69 -5.93
CA ASP A 75 -30.84 -7.54 -6.41
C ASP A 75 -31.40 -6.23 -5.84
N ALA A 76 -30.52 -5.37 -5.31
CA ALA A 76 -30.90 -4.05 -4.77
C ALA A 76 -31.21 -3.02 -5.88
N GLY A 77 -30.91 -3.35 -7.14
CA GLY A 77 -31.14 -2.48 -8.29
C GLY A 77 -30.18 -1.31 -8.42
N ALA A 78 -30.58 -0.38 -9.26
CA ALA A 78 -29.86 0.87 -9.52
C ALA A 78 -30.85 1.99 -9.83
N THR A 79 -30.41 3.24 -9.73
CA THR A 79 -31.11 4.44 -10.23
C THR A 79 -30.32 5.05 -11.37
N ALA A 80 -30.99 5.75 -12.27
CA ALA A 80 -30.34 6.50 -13.35
C ALA A 80 -30.95 7.88 -13.51
N SER A 81 -30.10 8.86 -13.81
CA SER A 81 -30.53 10.24 -14.06
C SER A 81 -29.74 10.84 -15.20
N ASP A 82 -30.38 11.78 -15.89
CA ASP A 82 -29.80 12.55 -16.97
C ASP A 82 -30.09 14.04 -16.77
N PRO A 83 -29.15 14.95 -17.03
CA PRO A 83 -29.34 16.38 -16.84
C PRO A 83 -30.49 16.98 -17.67
N LYS A 84 -30.81 16.39 -18.83
CA LYS A 84 -31.84 16.87 -19.74
C LYS A 84 -33.15 16.08 -19.62
N ASP A 85 -33.03 14.74 -19.53
CA ASP A 85 -34.18 13.84 -19.55
C ASP A 85 -34.71 13.54 -18.12
N GLY A 86 -33.96 13.94 -17.07
CA GLY A 86 -34.34 13.72 -15.69
C GLY A 86 -34.14 12.27 -15.24
N ASP A 87 -35.12 11.68 -14.56
CA ASP A 87 -35.07 10.32 -14.05
C ASP A 87 -35.23 9.29 -15.18
N LEU A 88 -34.20 8.46 -15.36
CA LEU A 88 -34.15 7.37 -16.32
C LEU A 88 -34.18 5.98 -15.66
N THR A 89 -34.46 5.88 -14.36
CA THR A 89 -34.40 4.65 -13.57
C THR A 89 -35.23 3.52 -14.20
N SER A 90 -36.43 3.84 -14.71
CA SER A 90 -37.30 2.87 -15.37
C SER A 90 -36.82 2.38 -16.74
N ARG A 91 -35.79 3.02 -17.29
CA ARG A 91 -35.18 2.69 -18.60
C ARG A 91 -33.91 1.86 -18.47
N ILE A 92 -33.45 1.58 -17.24
CA ILE A 92 -32.29 0.75 -17.00
C ILE A 92 -32.55 -0.65 -17.56
N VAL A 93 -31.64 -1.12 -18.41
CA VAL A 93 -31.60 -2.49 -18.89
C VAL A 93 -30.65 -3.26 -17.96
N VAL A 94 -31.15 -4.31 -17.34
CA VAL A 94 -30.39 -5.17 -16.45
C VAL A 94 -30.10 -6.49 -17.15
N THR A 95 -28.83 -6.89 -17.23
CA THR A 95 -28.41 -8.17 -17.81
C THR A 95 -27.59 -8.97 -16.80
N GLY A 96 -27.57 -10.31 -16.96
CA GLY A 96 -26.82 -11.20 -16.06
C GLY A 96 -27.51 -11.54 -14.74
N LEU A 97 -28.61 -10.89 -14.37
CA LEU A 97 -29.35 -11.19 -13.14
C LEU A 97 -29.87 -12.64 -13.11
N ASP A 98 -30.45 -13.10 -14.22
CA ASP A 98 -30.95 -14.45 -14.36
C ASP A 98 -29.85 -15.53 -14.37
N SER A 99 -28.61 -15.12 -14.55
CA SER A 99 -27.44 -16.01 -14.53
C SER A 99 -26.93 -16.26 -13.11
N VAL A 100 -27.37 -15.49 -12.09
CA VAL A 100 -26.94 -15.65 -10.71
C VAL A 100 -27.46 -16.98 -10.16
N ASN A 101 -26.56 -17.96 -10.07
CA ASN A 101 -26.87 -19.27 -9.52
C ASN A 101 -26.36 -19.38 -8.08
N THR A 102 -27.25 -19.15 -7.13
CA THR A 102 -26.89 -19.28 -5.70
C THR A 102 -26.71 -20.72 -5.23
N GLY A 103 -27.03 -21.71 -6.06
CA GLY A 103 -26.77 -23.13 -5.79
C GLY A 103 -25.35 -23.59 -6.17
N ALA A 104 -24.54 -22.72 -6.75
CA ALA A 104 -23.16 -23.02 -7.12
C ALA A 104 -22.21 -21.87 -6.69
N VAL A 105 -21.08 -22.25 -6.12
CA VAL A 105 -20.00 -21.28 -5.82
C VAL A 105 -19.51 -20.66 -7.12
N GLY A 106 -19.38 -19.33 -7.15
CA GLY A 106 -18.93 -18.60 -8.34
C GLY A 106 -19.18 -17.12 -8.25
N ASP A 107 -18.61 -16.40 -9.21
CA ASP A 107 -18.77 -14.96 -9.40
C ASP A 107 -19.74 -14.70 -10.56
N TYR A 108 -20.78 -13.93 -10.29
CA TYR A 108 -21.83 -13.59 -11.25
C TYR A 108 -21.87 -12.07 -11.41
N MET A 109 -21.83 -11.58 -12.65
CA MET A 109 -21.86 -10.16 -12.95
C MET A 109 -23.26 -9.75 -13.41
N ILE A 110 -23.82 -8.73 -12.74
CA ILE A 110 -25.04 -8.05 -13.16
C ILE A 110 -24.62 -6.70 -13.72
N ARG A 111 -25.08 -6.40 -14.95
CA ARG A 111 -24.77 -5.16 -15.65
C ARG A 111 -26.01 -4.30 -15.77
N TYR A 112 -25.83 -3.02 -15.61
CA TYR A 112 -26.89 -2.01 -15.71
C TYR A 112 -26.50 -1.00 -16.79
N ASP A 113 -27.33 -0.90 -17.79
CA ASP A 113 -27.13 -0.02 -18.93
C ASP A 113 -28.33 0.91 -19.08
N VAL A 114 -28.11 2.15 -19.46
CA VAL A 114 -29.17 3.10 -19.83
C VAL A 114 -28.68 4.03 -20.91
N THR A 115 -29.62 4.44 -21.77
CA THR A 115 -29.37 5.38 -22.85
C THR A 115 -30.41 6.50 -22.78
N ASP A 116 -30.00 7.74 -22.95
CA ASP A 116 -30.86 8.91 -22.94
C ASP A 116 -31.71 9.03 -24.21
N SER A 117 -32.51 10.11 -24.33
CA SER A 117 -33.31 10.38 -25.53
C SER A 117 -32.48 10.77 -26.77
N GLN A 118 -31.21 11.12 -26.57
CA GLN A 118 -30.26 11.50 -27.63
C GLN A 118 -29.37 10.33 -28.05
N GLN A 119 -29.67 9.13 -27.59
CA GLN A 119 -28.88 7.91 -27.82
C GLN A 119 -27.46 7.94 -27.21
N LEU A 120 -27.24 8.74 -26.18
CA LEU A 120 -25.99 8.70 -25.41
C LEU A 120 -26.10 7.61 -24.31
N PRO A 121 -25.22 6.62 -24.29
CA PRO A 121 -25.21 5.61 -23.23
C PRO A 121 -24.58 6.17 -21.95
N ALA A 122 -25.08 5.76 -20.78
CA ALA A 122 -24.37 5.93 -19.53
C ALA A 122 -23.12 5.04 -19.50
N PRO A 123 -22.08 5.41 -18.73
CA PRO A 123 -21.06 4.45 -18.32
C PRO A 123 -21.71 3.22 -17.67
N GLU A 124 -21.32 2.02 -18.13
CA GLU A 124 -21.86 0.77 -17.61
C GLU A 124 -21.63 0.68 -16.09
N ALA A 125 -22.65 0.35 -15.32
CA ALA A 125 -22.52 0.00 -13.91
C ALA A 125 -22.61 -1.51 -13.74
N VAL A 126 -21.68 -2.08 -12.97
CA VAL A 126 -21.59 -3.54 -12.76
C VAL A 126 -21.67 -3.85 -11.28
N ARG A 127 -22.50 -4.84 -10.92
CA ARG A 127 -22.51 -5.49 -9.60
C ARG A 127 -21.97 -6.89 -9.71
N LEU A 128 -21.03 -7.23 -8.83
CA LEU A 128 -20.51 -8.58 -8.67
C LEU A 128 -21.27 -9.27 -7.53
N VAL A 129 -21.95 -10.37 -7.85
CA VAL A 129 -22.54 -11.28 -6.85
C VAL A 129 -21.62 -12.47 -6.72
N ARG A 130 -21.02 -12.64 -5.56
CA ARG A 130 -20.13 -13.74 -5.23
C ARG A 130 -20.85 -14.74 -4.37
N VAL A 131 -21.14 -15.91 -4.93
CA VAL A 131 -21.74 -17.02 -4.20
C VAL A 131 -20.61 -17.85 -3.57
N ASN A 132 -20.64 -17.99 -2.25
CA ASN A 132 -19.66 -18.75 -1.49
C ASN A 132 -20.35 -19.68 -0.47
N THR A 133 -19.60 -20.63 0.09
CA THR A 133 -20.15 -21.65 1.00
C THR A 133 -20.63 -21.11 2.34
N GLY A 134 -20.52 -19.82 2.59
CA GLY A 134 -20.95 -19.15 3.85
C GLY A 134 -20.05 -19.48 5.04
N GLY A 135 -19.76 -18.50 5.83
CA GLY A 135 -19.00 -18.66 7.08
C GLY A 135 -17.60 -18.04 7.09
N PHE A 136 -17.16 -17.46 5.98
CA PHE A 136 -15.91 -16.69 5.95
C PHE A 136 -16.24 -15.21 5.83
N GLU A 137 -15.71 -14.42 6.75
CA GLU A 137 -15.72 -12.97 6.62
C GLU A 137 -14.92 -12.63 5.35
N VAL A 138 -15.65 -12.26 4.35
CA VAL A 138 -15.12 -11.91 3.05
C VAL A 138 -14.34 -10.61 3.21
N GLN A 139 -13.24 -10.51 2.49
CA GLN A 139 -12.47 -9.28 2.44
C GLN A 139 -13.35 -8.11 2.01
N THR A 140 -13.15 -6.97 2.63
CA THR A 140 -13.81 -5.72 2.27
C THR A 140 -12.95 -4.98 1.24
N ALA A 141 -13.53 -4.63 0.11
CA ALA A 141 -12.89 -3.73 -0.85
C ALA A 141 -12.90 -2.30 -0.28
N ARG A 142 -11.75 -1.68 -0.21
CA ARG A 142 -11.54 -0.30 0.17
C ARG A 142 -11.03 0.46 -1.05
N ASP A 143 -11.95 1.01 -1.82
CA ASP A 143 -11.59 1.78 -3.02
C ASP A 143 -10.73 2.99 -2.66
N ILE A 144 -9.87 3.39 -3.59
CA ILE A 144 -9.06 4.60 -3.42
C ILE A 144 -9.95 5.81 -3.15
N GLY A 145 -9.58 6.62 -2.16
CA GLY A 145 -10.39 7.77 -1.72
C GLY A 145 -11.57 7.42 -0.79
N SER A 146 -11.90 6.14 -0.58
CA SER A 146 -12.95 5.72 0.36
C SER A 146 -12.50 5.72 1.81
N THR A 147 -11.19 5.72 2.03
CA THR A 147 -10.54 5.75 3.34
C THR A 147 -9.45 6.83 3.36
N GLY A 148 -8.72 6.95 4.48
CA GLY A 148 -7.52 7.80 4.54
C GLY A 148 -6.28 7.20 3.88
N ALA A 149 -6.36 5.98 3.33
CA ALA A 149 -5.27 5.37 2.58
C ALA A 149 -5.13 6.02 1.19
N HIS A 150 -3.90 6.18 0.74
CA HIS A 150 -3.60 6.72 -0.59
C HIS A 150 -3.61 5.66 -1.72
N MET A 151 -3.91 4.41 -1.38
CA MET A 151 -4.12 3.29 -2.31
C MET A 151 -5.45 2.62 -1.99
N GLY A 152 -6.14 2.09 -3.01
CA GLY A 152 -7.21 1.13 -2.80
C GLY A 152 -6.63 -0.21 -2.32
N TYR A 153 -7.37 -0.98 -1.55
CA TYR A 153 -6.91 -2.26 -1.03
C TYR A 153 -8.05 -3.19 -0.66
N TYR A 154 -7.76 -4.49 -0.61
CA TYR A 154 -8.63 -5.46 0.06
C TYR A 154 -8.21 -5.62 1.51
N GLU A 155 -9.21 -5.60 2.40
CA GLU A 155 -9.09 -5.73 3.83
C GLU A 155 -9.67 -7.05 4.30
N HIS A 156 -8.88 -7.87 4.98
CA HIS A 156 -9.35 -9.01 5.76
C HIS A 156 -9.02 -8.78 7.23
N LEU A 157 -10.02 -8.96 8.08
CA LEU A 157 -9.87 -8.91 9.52
C LEU A 157 -10.05 -10.32 10.10
N PRO A 158 -9.24 -10.72 11.09
CA PRO A 158 -9.35 -12.05 11.69
C PRO A 158 -10.65 -12.21 12.47
N VAL A 159 -11.12 -13.43 12.59
CA VAL A 159 -12.21 -13.78 13.52
C VAL A 159 -11.86 -13.24 14.91
N HIS A 160 -12.83 -12.72 15.63
CA HIS A 160 -12.64 -12.09 16.95
C HIS A 160 -11.93 -10.72 16.94
N TYR A 161 -11.72 -10.11 15.78
CA TYR A 161 -11.12 -8.77 15.71
C TYR A 161 -11.85 -7.73 16.57
N SER A 162 -13.16 -7.84 16.72
CA SER A 162 -14.00 -6.88 17.46
C SER A 162 -14.20 -7.21 18.93
N ASP A 163 -13.82 -8.40 19.38
CA ASP A 163 -14.19 -8.92 20.71
C ASP A 163 -13.51 -8.16 21.85
N ASP A 164 -12.24 -7.79 21.70
CA ASP A 164 -11.48 -7.02 22.68
C ASP A 164 -10.90 -5.75 22.02
N PRO A 165 -11.24 -4.55 22.50
CA PRO A 165 -10.69 -3.31 21.96
C PRO A 165 -9.18 -3.17 22.15
N ASN A 166 -8.58 -3.86 23.11
CA ASN A 166 -7.15 -3.78 23.44
C ASN A 166 -6.31 -4.88 22.76
N GLN A 167 -6.96 -5.88 22.18
CA GLN A 167 -6.25 -6.94 21.47
C GLN A 167 -5.63 -6.40 20.19
N THR A 168 -4.36 -6.76 19.93
CA THR A 168 -3.65 -6.47 18.70
C THR A 168 -3.38 -7.74 17.90
N PHE A 169 -3.25 -7.60 16.59
CA PHE A 169 -3.15 -8.70 15.64
C PHE A 169 -1.93 -8.55 14.72
N PRO A 170 -1.30 -9.65 14.32
CA PRO A 170 -0.26 -9.61 13.29
C PRO A 170 -0.84 -9.12 11.96
N LEU A 171 -0.03 -8.34 11.23
CA LEU A 171 -0.39 -7.79 9.93
C LEU A 171 0.41 -8.48 8.81
N ILE A 172 -0.27 -8.94 7.78
CA ILE A 172 0.33 -9.27 6.49
C ILE A 172 -0.05 -8.19 5.48
N VAL A 173 0.97 -7.58 4.84
CA VAL A 173 0.79 -6.78 3.63
C VAL A 173 1.27 -7.62 2.45
N PHE A 174 0.39 -7.90 1.48
CA PHE A 174 0.73 -8.70 0.32
C PHE A 174 0.59 -7.92 -0.99
N ILE A 175 1.71 -7.80 -1.73
CA ILE A 175 1.81 -6.96 -2.91
C ILE A 175 1.66 -7.81 -4.17
N HIS A 176 0.73 -7.41 -5.05
CA HIS A 176 0.45 -8.11 -6.31
C HIS A 176 1.54 -7.93 -7.37
N GLY A 177 1.55 -8.82 -8.37
CA GLY A 177 2.42 -8.77 -9.55
C GLY A 177 2.05 -7.67 -10.57
N TRP A 178 2.74 -7.68 -11.71
CA TRP A 178 2.42 -6.81 -12.85
C TRP A 178 1.00 -7.06 -13.38
N GLY A 179 0.44 -6.04 -14.04
CA GLY A 179 -0.88 -6.15 -14.70
C GLY A 179 -2.08 -6.02 -13.78
N ARG A 180 -1.89 -5.80 -12.48
CA ARG A 180 -2.96 -5.57 -11.49
C ARG A 180 -2.94 -4.16 -10.91
N ALA A 181 -1.94 -3.37 -11.28
CA ALA A 181 -1.79 -2.00 -10.84
C ALA A 181 -2.79 -1.06 -11.53
N ARG A 182 -3.18 -0.03 -10.83
CA ARG A 182 -3.87 1.12 -11.42
C ARG A 182 -2.84 2.05 -12.06
N PHE A 183 -3.07 2.46 -13.30
CA PHE A 183 -2.20 3.41 -13.99
C PHE A 183 -2.73 4.84 -13.84
N LEU A 184 -1.80 5.79 -13.77
CA LEU A 184 -2.13 7.21 -13.61
C LEU A 184 -2.44 7.92 -14.94
N ASP A 185 -2.02 7.33 -16.07
CA ASP A 185 -2.29 7.94 -17.36
C ASP A 185 -3.74 7.71 -17.81
N ALA A 186 -4.31 8.74 -18.45
CA ALA A 186 -5.67 8.68 -18.96
C ALA A 186 -5.83 7.79 -20.21
N TYR A 187 -4.73 7.23 -20.71
CA TYR A 187 -4.69 6.44 -21.95
C TYR A 187 -4.62 4.93 -21.68
N THR A 188 -4.29 4.53 -20.46
CA THR A 188 -4.21 3.12 -20.09
C THR A 188 -5.50 2.69 -19.42
N GLU A 189 -6.04 1.54 -19.83
CA GLU A 189 -7.24 0.97 -19.22
C GLU A 189 -7.02 0.77 -17.71
N GLN A 190 -7.90 1.38 -16.91
CA GLN A 190 -7.80 1.31 -15.47
C GLN A 190 -8.18 -0.08 -14.97
N VAL A 191 -7.24 -0.76 -14.34
CA VAL A 191 -7.50 -2.05 -13.70
C VAL A 191 -8.33 -1.83 -12.45
N PRO A 192 -9.57 -2.34 -12.37
CA PRO A 192 -10.40 -2.16 -11.20
C PRO A 192 -9.85 -2.93 -9.99
N LEU A 193 -10.08 -2.40 -8.78
CA LEU A 193 -9.64 -3.05 -7.54
C LEU A 193 -10.13 -4.50 -7.43
N SER A 194 -11.31 -4.80 -7.99
CA SER A 194 -11.89 -6.15 -8.01
C SER A 194 -11.00 -7.22 -8.66
N ASN A 195 -10.06 -6.83 -9.52
CA ASN A 195 -9.13 -7.79 -10.12
C ASN A 195 -8.16 -8.41 -9.08
N LEU A 196 -7.93 -7.76 -7.94
CA LEU A 196 -7.16 -8.37 -6.85
C LEU A 196 -7.93 -9.48 -6.13
N ALA A 197 -9.26 -9.46 -6.18
CA ALA A 197 -10.11 -10.45 -5.51
C ALA A 197 -9.98 -11.86 -6.09
N THR A 198 -9.36 -12.03 -7.25
CA THR A 198 -9.24 -13.31 -7.95
C THR A 198 -7.81 -13.85 -7.99
N VAL A 199 -6.84 -13.12 -7.46
CA VAL A 199 -5.42 -13.45 -7.54
C VAL A 199 -4.73 -13.21 -6.20
N ASN A 200 -3.53 -13.73 -6.06
CA ASN A 200 -2.68 -13.51 -4.91
C ASN A 200 -3.36 -13.88 -3.57
N LEU A 201 -2.86 -13.37 -2.46
CA LEU A 201 -3.43 -13.66 -1.15
C LEU A 201 -4.90 -13.19 -1.03
N ALA A 202 -5.26 -12.08 -1.68
CA ALA A 202 -6.65 -11.63 -1.75
C ALA A 202 -7.57 -12.65 -2.44
N GLY A 203 -7.12 -13.23 -3.56
CA GLY A 203 -7.85 -14.29 -4.26
C GLY A 203 -8.00 -15.56 -3.43
N LEU A 204 -6.96 -15.95 -2.70
CA LEU A 204 -7.04 -17.09 -1.78
C LEU A 204 -8.08 -16.85 -0.68
N ILE A 205 -8.05 -15.70 -0.02
CA ILE A 205 -9.00 -15.37 1.06
C ILE A 205 -10.44 -15.33 0.52
N ASN A 206 -10.62 -14.86 -0.71
CA ASN A 206 -11.93 -14.88 -1.38
C ASN A 206 -12.35 -16.27 -1.92
N GLY A 207 -11.54 -17.30 -1.77
CA GLY A 207 -11.83 -18.65 -2.24
C GLY A 207 -11.74 -18.82 -3.75
N SER A 208 -11.02 -17.94 -4.46
CA SER A 208 -10.92 -17.98 -5.92
C SER A 208 -10.12 -19.16 -6.44
N TYR A 209 -9.15 -19.67 -5.69
CA TYR A 209 -8.27 -20.78 -6.10
C TYR A 209 -7.80 -21.68 -4.95
N GLY A 210 -8.37 -21.53 -3.75
CA GLY A 210 -7.99 -22.33 -2.59
C GLY A 210 -8.83 -21.99 -1.38
N PHE A 211 -8.37 -22.46 -0.23
CA PHE A 211 -9.05 -22.29 1.04
C PHE A 211 -8.18 -21.48 2.00
N TRP A 212 -8.73 -20.38 2.49
CA TRP A 212 -8.14 -19.61 3.60
C TRP A 212 -8.67 -20.17 4.93
N ASP A 213 -7.77 -20.54 5.82
CA ASP A 213 -8.15 -20.94 7.17
C ASP A 213 -8.54 -19.70 8.00
N PRO A 214 -9.84 -19.56 8.37
CA PRO A 214 -10.32 -18.38 9.09
C PRO A 214 -9.80 -18.30 10.53
N SER A 215 -9.23 -19.37 11.07
CA SER A 215 -8.64 -19.35 12.42
C SER A 215 -7.30 -18.61 12.47
N ARG A 216 -6.71 -18.29 11.32
CA ARG A 216 -5.47 -17.51 11.24
C ARG A 216 -5.66 -16.11 11.80
N PRO A 217 -4.80 -15.66 12.73
CA PRO A 217 -5.03 -14.42 13.47
C PRO A 217 -4.60 -13.13 12.71
N PHE A 218 -4.43 -13.19 11.40
CA PHE A 218 -3.87 -12.07 10.66
C PHE A 218 -4.91 -11.04 10.24
N ILE A 219 -4.57 -9.77 10.42
CA ILE A 219 -5.06 -8.73 9.54
C ILE A 219 -4.32 -8.91 8.21
N VAL A 220 -5.03 -8.97 7.08
CA VAL A 220 -4.40 -9.03 5.75
C VAL A 220 -4.85 -7.82 4.94
N LEU A 221 -3.88 -7.05 4.48
CA LEU A 221 -4.13 -5.93 3.58
C LEU A 221 -3.43 -6.20 2.25
N SER A 222 -4.21 -6.16 1.17
CA SER A 222 -3.72 -6.37 -0.19
C SER A 222 -3.89 -5.08 -0.99
N PRO A 223 -2.89 -4.15 -0.96
CA PRO A 223 -2.98 -2.88 -1.65
C PRO A 223 -2.89 -3.05 -3.17
N GLN A 224 -3.65 -2.23 -3.91
CA GLN A 224 -3.50 -2.06 -5.34
C GLN A 224 -2.46 -0.96 -5.60
N LYS A 225 -1.37 -1.35 -6.24
CA LYS A 225 -0.32 -0.40 -6.65
C LYS A 225 -0.89 0.68 -7.57
N CYS A 226 -0.44 1.91 -7.34
CA CYS A 226 -0.68 3.02 -8.25
C CYS A 226 0.63 3.31 -8.97
N LEU A 227 0.65 3.14 -10.28
CA LEU A 227 1.83 3.29 -11.11
C LEU A 227 1.67 4.48 -12.04
N ASP A 228 2.73 5.26 -12.21
CA ASP A 228 2.86 6.13 -13.37
C ASP A 228 3.56 5.39 -14.52
N ALA A 229 3.53 6.00 -15.71
CA ALA A 229 4.15 5.44 -16.89
C ALA A 229 5.69 5.33 -16.80
N LEU A 230 6.31 5.92 -15.77
CA LEU A 230 7.76 6.01 -15.60
C LEU A 230 8.28 5.09 -14.49
N THR A 231 7.44 4.77 -13.50
CA THR A 231 7.83 3.92 -12.36
C THR A 231 7.05 2.60 -12.38
N TYR A 232 7.74 1.53 -12.72
CA TYR A 232 7.15 0.20 -12.85
C TYR A 232 6.85 -0.50 -11.51
N GLY A 233 6.99 0.17 -10.36
CA GLY A 233 6.77 -0.39 -9.02
C GLY A 233 6.18 0.62 -8.05
N VAL A 234 5.69 0.15 -6.90
CA VAL A 234 5.38 1.04 -5.78
C VAL A 234 6.68 1.39 -5.06
N THR A 235 6.96 2.67 -4.86
CA THR A 235 8.16 3.06 -4.11
C THR A 235 8.07 2.60 -2.65
N ALA A 236 9.22 2.27 -2.05
CA ALA A 236 9.27 1.92 -0.63
C ALA A 236 8.65 3.01 0.27
N ALA A 237 8.80 4.29 -0.10
CA ALA A 237 8.21 5.41 0.63
C ALA A 237 6.68 5.39 0.58
N ARG A 238 6.08 5.10 -0.55
CA ARG A 238 4.61 4.97 -0.69
C ARG A 238 4.08 3.79 0.11
N MET A 239 4.78 2.65 0.07
CA MET A 239 4.40 1.49 0.87
C MET A 239 4.55 1.78 2.37
N LYS A 240 5.56 2.56 2.76
CA LYS A 240 5.72 3.03 4.14
C LYS A 240 4.50 3.80 4.63
N LEU A 241 3.99 4.72 3.84
CA LEU A 241 2.79 5.49 4.16
C LEU A 241 1.55 4.61 4.29
N PHE A 242 1.44 3.57 3.45
CA PHE A 242 0.36 2.61 3.56
C PHE A 242 0.44 1.76 4.84
N ILE A 243 1.64 1.31 5.21
CA ILE A 243 1.85 0.57 6.47
C ILE A 243 1.61 1.47 7.69
N ASP A 244 2.07 2.72 7.65
CA ASP A 244 1.80 3.68 8.73
C ASP A 244 0.29 3.94 8.88
N TYR A 245 -0.43 4.09 7.76
CA TYR A 245 -1.88 4.15 7.77
C TYR A 245 -2.50 2.90 8.41
N ALA A 246 -2.02 1.70 8.05
CA ALA A 246 -2.52 0.45 8.61
C ALA A 246 -2.31 0.38 10.13
N ILE A 247 -1.14 0.74 10.63
CA ILE A 247 -0.82 0.77 12.07
C ILE A 247 -1.75 1.73 12.84
N HIS A 248 -2.10 2.87 12.23
CA HIS A 248 -2.97 3.86 12.87
C HIS A 248 -4.47 3.53 12.77
N THR A 249 -4.85 2.74 11.78
CA THR A 249 -6.27 2.47 11.50
C THR A 249 -6.75 1.17 12.11
N TYR A 250 -5.88 0.17 12.15
CA TYR A 250 -6.21 -1.18 12.60
C TYR A 250 -5.51 -1.53 13.91
N LYS A 251 -6.02 -2.55 14.59
CA LYS A 251 -5.41 -3.10 15.83
C LYS A 251 -4.16 -3.93 15.51
N VAL A 252 -3.19 -3.31 14.83
CA VAL A 252 -1.95 -3.98 14.42
C VAL A 252 -1.03 -4.14 15.62
N ASP A 253 -0.45 -5.34 15.78
CA ASP A 253 0.73 -5.54 16.61
C ASP A 253 1.97 -5.02 15.86
N PRO A 254 2.56 -3.90 16.27
CA PRO A 254 3.68 -3.30 15.53
C PRO A 254 4.95 -4.15 15.56
N THR A 255 4.99 -5.20 16.38
CA THR A 255 6.11 -6.15 16.43
C THR A 255 5.93 -7.32 15.47
N ARG A 256 4.74 -7.49 14.89
CA ARG A 256 4.38 -8.60 14.01
C ARG A 256 3.79 -8.10 12.70
N ILE A 257 4.59 -7.33 11.95
CA ILE A 257 4.26 -6.84 10.61
C ILE A 257 5.08 -7.63 9.60
N TYR A 258 4.41 -8.27 8.67
CA TYR A 258 5.01 -9.11 7.64
C TYR A 258 4.67 -8.58 6.25
N MET A 259 5.58 -8.76 5.32
CA MET A 259 5.35 -8.38 3.93
C MET A 259 5.72 -9.52 3.00
N GLY A 260 4.86 -9.76 2.04
CA GLY A 260 5.10 -10.65 0.93
C GLY A 260 4.60 -10.05 -0.36
N GLY A 261 4.93 -10.68 -1.46
CA GLY A 261 4.44 -10.26 -2.76
C GLY A 261 4.88 -11.20 -3.85
N HIS A 262 4.17 -11.16 -4.98
CA HIS A 262 4.42 -12.00 -6.13
C HIS A 262 5.04 -11.21 -7.28
N SER A 263 6.01 -11.81 -7.99
CA SER A 263 6.59 -11.24 -9.19
C SER A 263 7.16 -9.84 -8.94
N GLN A 264 6.63 -8.81 -9.58
CA GLN A 264 6.98 -7.41 -9.29
C GLN A 264 6.73 -7.05 -7.82
N GLY A 265 5.66 -7.55 -7.19
CA GLY A 265 5.40 -7.34 -5.76
C GLY A 265 6.43 -7.98 -4.84
N SER A 266 7.10 -9.07 -5.28
CA SER A 266 8.28 -9.62 -4.62
C SER A 266 9.45 -8.62 -4.65
N GLY A 267 9.68 -7.98 -5.80
CA GLY A 267 10.66 -6.93 -5.92
C GLY A 267 10.35 -5.72 -5.03
N ASP A 268 9.09 -5.28 -5.01
CA ASP A 268 8.64 -4.20 -4.13
C ASP A 268 8.83 -4.56 -2.64
N THR A 269 8.68 -5.86 -2.28
CA THR A 269 8.96 -6.36 -0.93
C THR A 269 10.44 -6.22 -0.58
N TRP A 270 11.33 -6.62 -1.49
CA TRP A 270 12.77 -6.46 -1.31
C TRP A 270 13.19 -4.98 -1.25
N ASP A 271 12.64 -4.14 -2.12
CA ASP A 271 12.89 -2.69 -2.08
C ASP A 271 12.44 -2.09 -0.75
N TYR A 272 11.23 -2.43 -0.30
CA TYR A 272 10.72 -1.93 0.97
C TYR A 272 11.62 -2.28 2.15
N VAL A 273 11.95 -3.57 2.32
CA VAL A 273 12.72 -4.00 3.49
C VAL A 273 14.16 -3.50 3.46
N THR A 274 14.71 -3.22 2.27
CA THR A 274 16.03 -2.60 2.11
C THR A 274 16.04 -1.15 2.61
N ASN A 275 14.96 -0.41 2.34
CA ASN A 275 14.85 0.99 2.77
C ASN A 275 14.39 1.11 4.23
N TYR A 276 13.62 0.14 4.74
CA TYR A 276 13.06 0.14 6.10
C TYR A 276 13.28 -1.20 6.83
N PRO A 277 14.54 -1.65 7.01
CA PRO A 277 14.85 -3.00 7.49
C PRO A 277 14.36 -3.30 8.91
N GLN A 278 14.07 -2.27 9.70
CA GLN A 278 13.63 -2.44 11.09
C GLN A 278 12.11 -2.34 11.26
N GLN A 279 11.34 -2.30 10.19
CA GLN A 279 9.88 -2.18 10.29
C GLN A 279 9.14 -3.51 10.22
N LEU A 280 9.73 -4.52 9.57
CA LEU A 280 9.10 -5.80 9.38
C LEU A 280 9.67 -6.86 10.32
N ALA A 281 8.83 -7.75 10.78
CA ALA A 281 9.22 -8.92 11.56
C ALA A 281 9.79 -10.03 10.67
N ALA A 282 9.25 -10.19 9.46
CA ALA A 282 9.77 -11.11 8.45
C ALA A 282 9.22 -10.74 7.05
N VAL A 283 9.86 -11.28 6.00
CA VAL A 283 9.43 -11.14 4.60
C VAL A 283 9.37 -12.49 3.89
N PHE A 284 8.41 -12.61 2.94
CA PHE A 284 8.22 -13.82 2.14
C PHE A 284 7.95 -13.48 0.66
N PRO A 285 8.95 -13.02 -0.07
CA PRO A 285 8.83 -12.68 -1.49
C PRO A 285 8.72 -13.94 -2.36
N ILE A 286 7.85 -13.92 -3.38
CA ILE A 286 7.55 -15.07 -4.24
C ILE A 286 7.80 -14.70 -5.70
N SER A 287 8.51 -15.55 -6.45
CA SER A 287 8.75 -15.49 -7.90
C SER A 287 9.27 -14.13 -8.40
N GLY A 288 10.19 -13.49 -7.65
CA GLY A 288 10.77 -12.20 -8.04
C GLY A 288 12.06 -11.92 -7.30
N GLY A 289 12.91 -11.09 -7.86
CA GLY A 289 14.18 -10.69 -7.27
C GLY A 289 14.95 -9.82 -8.25
N TYR A 290 15.67 -8.83 -7.74
CA TYR A 290 16.36 -7.86 -8.59
C TYR A 290 17.89 -7.88 -8.47
N GLY A 291 18.45 -8.81 -7.69
CA GLY A 291 19.90 -8.96 -7.62
C GLY A 291 20.52 -8.65 -6.26
N THR A 292 21.79 -8.67 -6.24
CA THR A 292 22.70 -9.11 -5.21
C THR A 292 23.25 -8.07 -4.25
N SER A 293 22.91 -6.78 -4.34
CA SER A 293 23.69 -5.75 -3.65
C SER A 293 23.22 -5.38 -2.24
N TRP A 294 22.12 -5.95 -1.75
CA TRP A 294 21.44 -5.46 -0.53
C TRP A 294 21.65 -6.33 0.71
N GLY A 295 22.33 -7.45 0.59
CA GLY A 295 22.35 -8.51 1.61
C GLY A 295 22.63 -8.05 3.03
N CYS A 296 23.64 -7.21 3.24
CA CYS A 296 24.02 -6.80 4.58
C CYS A 296 23.03 -5.85 5.27
N VAL A 297 22.20 -5.13 4.52
CA VAL A 297 21.13 -4.31 5.09
C VAL A 297 20.05 -5.21 5.67
N LEU A 298 19.82 -6.38 5.08
CA LEU A 298 18.75 -7.31 5.41
C LEU A 298 19.11 -8.33 6.49
N LYS A 299 20.34 -8.32 7.01
CA LYS A 299 20.84 -9.32 7.96
C LYS A 299 20.04 -9.41 9.28
N GLU A 300 19.27 -8.38 9.64
CA GLU A 300 18.45 -8.35 10.86
C GLU A 300 16.98 -8.73 10.60
N THR A 301 16.58 -8.94 9.33
CA THR A 301 15.19 -9.25 8.96
C THR A 301 15.10 -10.68 8.46
N PRO A 302 14.42 -11.59 9.16
CA PRO A 302 14.14 -12.93 8.69
C PRO A 302 13.49 -12.92 7.31
N ALA A 303 14.00 -13.75 6.39
CA ALA A 303 13.52 -13.82 5.03
C ALA A 303 13.38 -15.28 4.56
N TRP A 304 12.23 -15.59 3.96
CA TRP A 304 12.02 -16.86 3.28
C TRP A 304 11.47 -16.60 1.88
N ALA A 305 12.33 -16.73 0.89
CA ALA A 305 12.02 -16.52 -0.52
C ALA A 305 11.53 -17.82 -1.16
N PHE A 306 10.58 -17.68 -2.09
CA PHE A 306 10.03 -18.82 -2.83
C PHE A 306 10.05 -18.55 -4.34
N THR A 307 10.21 -19.60 -5.15
CA THR A 307 10.19 -19.50 -6.60
C THR A 307 9.94 -20.84 -7.25
N GLY A 308 9.47 -20.85 -8.50
CA GLY A 308 9.26 -22.06 -9.29
C GLY A 308 10.52 -22.46 -10.06
N GLN A 309 10.80 -23.76 -10.11
CA GLN A 309 11.92 -24.29 -10.92
C GLN A 309 11.75 -24.02 -12.41
N ALA A 310 10.52 -24.08 -12.91
CA ALA A 310 10.18 -23.85 -14.31
C ALA A 310 9.73 -22.41 -14.61
N ASP A 311 10.00 -21.46 -13.71
CA ASP A 311 9.71 -20.05 -13.94
C ASP A 311 10.56 -19.50 -15.09
N THR A 312 9.89 -19.20 -16.22
CA THR A 312 10.50 -18.62 -17.41
C THR A 312 10.37 -17.11 -17.49
N THR A 313 9.59 -16.50 -16.58
CA THR A 313 9.36 -15.06 -16.49
C THR A 313 10.43 -14.39 -15.64
N VAL A 314 10.65 -14.92 -14.44
CA VAL A 314 11.71 -14.47 -13.53
C VAL A 314 12.53 -15.70 -13.12
N PRO A 315 13.75 -15.88 -13.64
CA PRO A 315 14.58 -17.03 -13.29
C PRO A 315 14.76 -17.16 -11.77
N TYR A 316 14.58 -18.37 -11.26
CA TYR A 316 14.70 -18.64 -9.81
C TYR A 316 16.06 -18.21 -9.24
N GLN A 317 17.11 -18.15 -10.08
CA GLN A 317 18.43 -17.70 -9.68
C GLN A 317 18.43 -16.31 -9.06
N ASN A 318 17.52 -15.41 -9.48
CA ASN A 318 17.41 -14.08 -8.90
C ASN A 318 17.08 -14.10 -7.39
N GLN A 319 16.20 -15.02 -6.96
CA GLN A 319 15.90 -15.21 -5.54
C GLN A 319 17.08 -15.85 -4.80
N VAL A 320 17.73 -16.84 -5.41
CA VAL A 320 18.93 -17.49 -4.87
C VAL A 320 20.03 -16.46 -4.62
N ASP A 321 20.36 -15.66 -5.63
CA ASP A 321 21.42 -14.64 -5.54
C ASP A 321 21.13 -13.61 -4.44
N THR A 322 19.85 -13.22 -4.28
CA THR A 322 19.43 -12.31 -3.22
C THR A 322 19.63 -12.93 -1.83
N VAL A 323 19.15 -14.17 -1.63
CA VAL A 323 19.28 -14.90 -0.36
C VAL A 323 20.75 -15.21 -0.03
N ASP A 324 21.54 -15.59 -1.01
CA ASP A 324 22.99 -15.84 -0.83
C ASP A 324 23.72 -14.55 -0.41
N SER A 325 23.34 -13.39 -0.96
CA SER A 325 23.90 -12.10 -0.57
C SER A 325 23.59 -11.74 0.88
N ILE A 326 22.40 -12.10 1.38
CA ILE A 326 22.02 -11.93 2.79
C ILE A 326 22.85 -12.85 3.67
N ASN A 327 22.94 -14.13 3.30
CA ASN A 327 23.65 -15.16 4.08
C ASN A 327 25.15 -14.90 4.14
N ALA A 328 25.74 -14.27 3.13
CA ALA A 328 27.14 -13.85 3.14
C ALA A 328 27.44 -12.77 4.20
N CYS A 329 26.43 -12.08 4.73
CA CYS A 329 26.57 -11.05 5.76
C CYS A 329 26.35 -11.54 7.18
N ASN A 330 26.33 -12.84 7.43
CA ASN A 330 26.09 -13.46 8.74
C ASN A 330 24.82 -12.90 9.41
N PRO A 331 23.64 -13.16 8.83
CA PRO A 331 22.38 -12.65 9.36
C PRO A 331 22.06 -13.27 10.72
N VAL A 332 21.20 -12.60 11.50
CA VAL A 332 20.71 -13.11 12.81
C VAL A 332 20.00 -14.45 12.69
N GLU A 333 19.34 -14.66 11.56
CA GLU A 333 18.76 -15.92 11.13
C GLU A 333 19.11 -16.14 9.65
N ARG A 334 19.51 -17.37 9.31
CA ARG A 334 19.83 -17.71 7.93
C ARG A 334 18.58 -17.51 7.03
N ALA A 335 18.70 -16.66 6.06
CA ALA A 335 17.64 -16.48 5.07
C ALA A 335 17.46 -17.78 4.25
N LYS A 336 16.22 -18.16 3.98
CA LYS A 336 15.81 -19.36 3.26
C LYS A 336 15.41 -19.04 1.82
N VAL A 337 15.67 -19.99 0.92
CA VAL A 337 15.08 -19.99 -0.42
C VAL A 337 14.58 -21.39 -0.76
N THR A 338 13.28 -21.49 -1.07
CA THR A 338 12.66 -22.73 -1.56
C THR A 338 12.37 -22.61 -3.03
N ILE A 339 12.88 -23.57 -3.81
CA ILE A 339 12.59 -23.71 -5.22
C ILE A 339 11.61 -24.88 -5.37
N ILE A 340 10.39 -24.59 -5.84
CA ILE A 340 9.32 -25.58 -5.96
C ILE A 340 9.54 -26.35 -7.27
N PRO A 341 9.73 -27.68 -7.23
CA PRO A 341 10.00 -28.48 -8.42
C PRO A 341 8.85 -28.41 -9.44
N GLY A 342 9.18 -28.10 -10.68
CA GLY A 342 8.25 -28.05 -11.80
C GLY A 342 7.28 -26.90 -11.83
N ALA A 343 7.16 -26.09 -10.76
CA ALA A 343 6.27 -24.94 -10.71
C ALA A 343 6.75 -23.83 -11.65
N GLY A 344 5.80 -23.20 -12.34
CA GLY A 344 5.98 -21.99 -13.14
C GLY A 344 5.93 -20.72 -12.30
N HIS A 345 5.80 -19.58 -12.98
CA HIS A 345 5.82 -18.25 -12.36
C HIS A 345 4.67 -18.04 -11.37
N ASP A 346 3.43 -18.28 -11.82
CA ASP A 346 2.23 -18.10 -11.00
C ASP A 346 1.92 -19.34 -10.14
N ASP A 347 2.38 -20.53 -10.59
CA ASP A 347 2.16 -21.78 -9.84
C ASP A 347 2.86 -21.72 -8.48
N ALA A 348 4.09 -21.20 -8.42
CA ALA A 348 4.84 -21.09 -7.19
C ALA A 348 4.12 -20.25 -6.13
N GLU A 349 3.45 -19.16 -6.53
CA GLU A 349 2.64 -18.38 -5.61
C GLU A 349 1.45 -19.16 -5.09
N THR A 350 0.69 -19.77 -5.99
CA THR A 350 -0.47 -20.61 -5.64
C THR A 350 -0.06 -21.72 -4.68
N ASP A 351 1.03 -22.42 -4.98
CA ASP A 351 1.54 -23.54 -4.19
C ASP A 351 2.01 -23.15 -2.79
N VAL A 352 2.63 -21.98 -2.65
CA VAL A 352 3.04 -21.43 -1.34
C VAL A 352 1.83 -21.00 -0.53
N LEU A 353 0.94 -20.20 -1.12
CA LEU A 353 -0.18 -19.61 -0.39
C LEU A 353 -1.25 -20.64 0.00
N THR A 354 -1.49 -21.66 -0.84
CA THR A 354 -2.40 -22.77 -0.55
C THR A 354 -1.77 -23.88 0.30
N LEU A 355 -0.46 -23.82 0.51
CA LEU A 355 0.32 -24.86 1.19
C LEU A 355 0.45 -26.18 0.40
N SER A 356 0.11 -26.20 -0.90
CA SER A 356 0.18 -27.41 -1.73
C SER A 356 1.62 -27.87 -1.99
N ALA A 357 2.61 -26.97 -1.85
CA ALA A 357 4.02 -27.30 -1.96
C ALA A 357 4.69 -27.73 -0.62
N LEU A 358 3.93 -27.91 0.47
CA LEU A 358 4.50 -28.37 1.73
C LEU A 358 5.25 -29.70 1.55
N GLY A 359 6.45 -29.79 2.08
CA GLY A 359 7.36 -30.91 1.92
C GLY A 359 8.19 -30.92 0.62
N GLN A 360 7.95 -29.96 -0.27
CA GLN A 360 8.67 -29.84 -1.53
C GLN A 360 9.87 -28.87 -1.42
N GLY A 361 10.85 -29.06 -2.27
CA GLY A 361 12.01 -28.19 -2.39
C GLY A 361 13.07 -28.86 -3.25
N LEU A 362 13.78 -28.09 -4.08
CA LEU A 362 14.84 -28.57 -4.94
C LEU A 362 16.18 -28.54 -4.20
N ALA A 363 16.84 -29.68 -4.03
CA ALA A 363 18.19 -29.70 -3.45
C ALA A 363 19.19 -28.93 -4.36
N PRO A 364 20.15 -28.17 -3.79
CA PRO A 364 20.54 -28.09 -2.38
C PRO A 364 19.82 -27.00 -1.56
N TYR A 365 18.74 -26.44 -2.09
CA TYR A 365 18.01 -25.35 -1.45
C TYR A 365 17.05 -25.84 -0.35
N ASP A 366 16.38 -24.90 0.31
CA ASP A 366 15.53 -25.20 1.43
C ASP A 366 14.23 -25.90 1.01
N VAL A 367 13.78 -26.84 1.82
CA VAL A 367 12.47 -27.48 1.69
C VAL A 367 11.41 -26.57 2.31
N TYR A 368 10.21 -26.52 1.72
CA TYR A 368 9.04 -25.88 2.34
C TYR A 368 8.53 -26.76 3.48
N ASP A 369 9.25 -26.75 4.60
CA ASP A 369 9.14 -27.69 5.71
C ASP A 369 8.05 -27.34 6.73
N GLN A 370 7.50 -26.12 6.70
CA GLN A 370 6.40 -25.65 7.53
C GLN A 370 5.54 -24.62 6.78
N SER A 371 4.30 -24.45 7.23
CA SER A 371 3.41 -23.44 6.70
C SER A 371 4.05 -22.04 6.76
N ILE A 372 3.98 -21.27 5.68
CA ILE A 372 4.47 -19.88 5.70
C ILE A 372 3.76 -19.05 6.78
N TYR A 373 2.49 -19.30 7.03
CA TYR A 373 1.73 -18.57 8.05
C TYR A 373 2.22 -18.89 9.47
N ASP A 374 2.56 -20.14 9.77
CA ASP A 374 3.15 -20.53 11.04
C ASP A 374 4.58 -19.99 11.18
N TRP A 375 5.34 -20.03 10.07
CA TRP A 375 6.68 -19.45 10.07
C TRP A 375 6.63 -17.95 10.37
N LEU A 376 5.72 -17.19 9.76
CA LEU A 376 5.54 -15.79 10.07
C LEU A 376 5.22 -15.55 11.55
N LEU A 377 4.30 -16.32 12.14
CA LEU A 377 3.91 -16.17 13.54
C LEU A 377 5.05 -16.45 14.52
N ASN A 378 6.05 -17.22 14.12
CA ASN A 378 7.26 -17.48 14.92
C ASN A 378 8.24 -16.30 14.92
N HIS A 379 8.03 -15.28 14.08
CA HIS A 379 8.89 -14.12 13.99
C HIS A 379 8.22 -12.90 14.59
N THR A 380 8.94 -12.31 15.54
CA THR A 380 8.63 -11.00 16.09
C THR A 380 9.88 -10.15 15.97
N ARG A 381 9.74 -8.96 15.43
CA ARG A 381 10.85 -8.02 15.61
C ARG A 381 10.90 -7.61 17.08
N PRO A 382 12.08 -7.31 17.62
CA PRO A 382 12.15 -6.58 18.87
C PRO A 382 11.26 -5.35 18.69
N GLY A 383 10.19 -5.25 19.47
CA GLY A 383 9.36 -4.06 19.45
C GLY A 383 10.25 -2.84 19.60
N PRO A 384 9.85 -1.65 19.13
CA PRO A 384 10.51 -0.45 19.56
C PRO A 384 10.59 -0.61 21.08
N ARG A 385 11.81 -0.83 21.61
CA ARG A 385 12.01 -1.05 23.06
C ARG A 385 11.26 0.08 23.70
N SER A 386 10.31 -0.28 24.51
CA SER A 386 9.26 0.61 24.98
C SER A 386 9.86 1.76 25.77
N LEU A 387 10.21 2.82 25.07
CA LEU A 387 10.00 4.13 25.65
C LEU A 387 8.48 4.25 25.62
N THR A 388 7.81 3.97 26.71
CA THR A 388 6.36 3.97 26.80
C THR A 388 5.88 5.38 26.51
N ALA A 389 5.24 5.56 25.34
CA ALA A 389 4.41 6.71 25.12
C ALA A 389 3.29 6.65 26.17
N THR A 390 3.32 7.55 27.12
CA THR A 390 2.19 7.71 28.04
C THR A 390 1.06 8.36 27.29
N ASP A 391 -0.12 7.79 27.40
CA ASP A 391 -1.39 8.33 26.94
C ASP A 391 -1.56 8.48 25.42
N GLY A 392 -1.50 7.38 24.69
CA GLY A 392 -2.15 7.24 23.36
C GLY A 392 -1.52 8.00 22.19
N GLY A 393 -0.43 8.75 22.36
CA GLY A 393 0.01 9.61 21.27
C GLY A 393 1.43 10.12 21.29
N GLY A 394 2.44 9.40 21.68
CA GLY A 394 3.85 9.80 21.82
C GLY A 394 4.41 10.98 20.99
N PHE A 395 3.89 11.20 19.78
CA PHE A 395 4.18 12.37 18.94
C PHE A 395 3.00 12.64 18.01
N GLU A 396 2.45 13.85 18.03
CA GLU A 396 1.28 14.25 17.24
C GLU A 396 1.44 15.68 16.68
N VAL A 397 0.72 15.99 15.61
CA VAL A 397 0.52 17.34 15.08
C VAL A 397 -0.98 17.65 15.00
N THR A 398 -1.38 18.80 15.53
CA THR A 398 -2.79 19.19 15.55
C THR A 398 -2.96 20.67 15.15
N PRO A 399 -3.80 20.96 14.16
CA PRO A 399 -4.43 20.03 13.20
C PRO A 399 -3.40 19.42 12.22
N GLN A 400 -3.72 18.28 11.60
CA GLN A 400 -2.85 17.62 10.61
C GLN A 400 -2.86 18.31 9.24
N GLY A 401 -3.75 19.29 9.04
CA GLY A 401 -3.81 20.10 7.83
C GLY A 401 -4.17 21.54 8.16
N ILE A 402 -3.42 22.48 7.58
CA ILE A 402 -3.62 23.93 7.74
C ILE A 402 -3.64 24.62 6.38
N VAL A 403 -4.14 25.85 6.36
CA VAL A 403 -3.97 26.76 5.21
C VAL A 403 -2.71 27.57 5.42
N SER A 404 -2.03 27.92 4.33
CA SER A 404 -0.82 28.75 4.34
C SER A 404 -0.93 29.96 5.28
N GLY A 405 -0.01 30.07 6.21
CA GLY A 405 0.05 31.10 7.26
C GLY A 405 -0.73 30.78 8.54
N GLU A 406 -1.49 29.67 8.60
CA GLU A 406 -2.07 29.18 9.85
C GLU A 406 -1.04 28.43 10.69
N ARG A 407 -1.44 28.06 11.90
CA ARG A 407 -0.58 27.37 12.87
C ARG A 407 -1.10 25.96 13.16
N ALA A 408 -0.16 25.02 13.29
CA ALA A 408 -0.39 23.73 13.94
C ALA A 408 0.49 23.63 15.18
N THR A 409 0.23 22.66 16.05
CA THR A 409 1.03 22.38 17.24
C THR A 409 1.55 20.96 17.15
N LEU A 410 2.88 20.82 17.22
CA LEU A 410 3.53 19.54 17.48
C LEU A 410 3.49 19.30 18.98
N LYS A 411 3.08 18.11 19.42
CA LYS A 411 3.04 17.71 20.82
C LYS A 411 3.64 16.32 20.98
N TRP A 412 4.46 16.14 21.99
CA TRP A 412 5.09 14.87 22.25
C TRP A 412 5.25 14.57 23.74
N SER A 413 5.27 13.28 24.09
CA SER A 413 5.52 12.79 25.43
C SER A 413 6.10 11.37 25.36
N PHE A 414 7.32 11.20 25.87
CA PHE A 414 8.03 9.92 25.92
C PHE A 414 8.53 9.67 27.33
N THR A 415 7.92 8.73 28.03
CA THR A 415 8.36 8.32 29.35
C THR A 415 9.63 7.47 29.24
N GLY A 416 10.61 7.72 30.10
CA GLY A 416 11.89 7.00 30.11
C GLY A 416 12.91 7.53 29.10
N ALA A 417 12.58 8.56 28.31
CA ALA A 417 13.54 9.22 27.45
C ALA A 417 14.44 10.19 28.24
N ASN A 418 15.74 10.10 28.00
CA ASN A 418 16.73 11.04 28.55
C ASN A 418 16.94 12.25 27.64
N SER A 419 16.79 12.06 26.31
CA SER A 419 16.93 13.09 25.29
C SER A 419 16.16 12.76 24.05
N CYS A 420 15.71 13.79 23.32
CA CYS A 420 15.10 13.65 22.01
C CYS A 420 15.80 14.57 21.00
N ALA A 421 15.90 14.13 19.75
CA ALA A 421 16.42 14.90 18.64
C ALA A 421 15.36 15.03 17.56
N ALA A 422 15.09 16.26 17.14
CA ALA A 422 14.21 16.58 16.03
C ALA A 422 14.98 16.53 14.70
N SER A 423 14.33 16.00 13.66
CA SER A 423 14.85 15.95 12.29
C SER A 423 13.70 16.03 11.28
N GLY A 424 14.01 16.02 9.97
CA GLY A 424 13.03 16.33 8.93
C GLY A 424 12.86 17.84 8.78
N ASP A 425 11.60 18.32 8.72
CA ASP A 425 11.29 19.74 8.53
C ASP A 425 11.46 20.60 9.80
N TRP A 426 12.02 20.06 10.85
CA TRP A 426 12.50 20.77 12.03
C TRP A 426 13.79 20.13 12.54
N LEU A 427 14.58 20.89 13.31
CA LEU A 427 15.88 20.41 13.78
C LEU A 427 16.10 20.77 15.25
N GLY A 428 17.04 20.06 15.87
CA GLY A 428 17.58 20.36 17.19
C GLY A 428 17.15 19.42 18.29
N SER A 429 17.72 19.64 19.49
CA SER A 429 17.42 18.82 20.67
C SER A 429 16.07 19.22 21.27
N ARG A 430 15.36 18.26 21.81
CA ARG A 430 14.05 18.43 22.48
C ARG A 430 14.05 17.69 23.81
N PRO A 431 13.29 18.18 24.80
CA PRO A 431 13.04 17.40 26.02
C PRO A 431 12.17 16.17 25.71
N ALA A 432 12.09 15.25 26.67
CA ALA A 432 11.28 14.03 26.53
C ALA A 432 9.78 14.29 26.35
N HIS A 433 9.30 15.47 26.73
CA HIS A 433 7.91 15.92 26.56
C HIS A 433 7.87 17.40 26.28
N GLY A 434 6.89 17.80 25.46
CA GLY A 434 6.76 19.20 25.07
C GLY A 434 5.68 19.44 24.02
N ALA A 435 5.52 20.72 23.70
CA ALA A 435 4.67 21.17 22.60
C ALA A 435 5.33 22.39 21.94
N GLU A 436 5.28 22.43 20.60
CA GLU A 436 5.87 23.52 19.80
C GLU A 436 4.92 23.94 18.68
N PRO A 437 4.59 25.24 18.57
CA PRO A 437 3.78 25.71 17.46
C PRO A 437 4.64 25.80 16.20
N VAL A 438 4.09 25.34 15.08
CA VAL A 438 4.66 25.49 13.76
C VAL A 438 3.73 26.31 12.88
N ALA A 439 4.30 27.24 12.11
CA ALA A 439 3.57 28.09 11.17
C ALA A 439 4.31 28.06 9.83
N LEU A 440 3.61 27.64 8.79
CA LEU A 440 4.17 27.46 7.46
C LEU A 440 3.40 28.32 6.46
N SER A 441 4.15 29.01 5.62
CA SER A 441 3.58 29.91 4.60
C SER A 441 3.63 29.33 3.19
N ILE A 442 4.35 28.25 2.99
CA ILE A 442 4.48 27.58 1.69
C ILE A 442 3.60 26.34 1.72
N PRO A 443 2.70 26.14 0.75
CA PRO A 443 1.96 24.89 0.62
C PRO A 443 2.88 23.70 0.42
N GLY A 444 2.54 22.55 1.01
CA GLY A 444 3.37 21.35 0.94
C GLY A 444 3.04 20.36 2.04
N LEU A 445 3.71 19.21 2.01
CA LEU A 445 3.70 18.20 3.06
C LEU A 445 4.99 18.29 3.85
N TYR A 446 4.89 18.50 5.13
CA TYR A 446 6.02 18.66 6.04
C TYR A 446 6.09 17.48 6.99
N ASN A 447 7.25 16.84 7.08
CA ASN A 447 7.48 15.67 7.90
C ASN A 447 8.36 16.00 9.10
N TYR A 448 7.82 15.85 10.28
CA TYR A 448 8.52 16.06 11.53
C TYR A 448 8.88 14.71 12.14
N VAL A 449 10.17 14.49 12.38
CA VAL A 449 10.66 13.26 12.99
C VAL A 449 11.23 13.60 14.37
N LEU A 450 10.81 12.85 15.38
CA LEU A 450 11.38 12.95 16.72
C LEU A 450 11.98 11.60 17.12
N THR A 451 13.28 11.60 17.38
CA THR A 451 14.04 10.44 17.85
C THR A 451 14.40 10.64 19.29
N CYS A 452 13.84 9.82 20.18
CA CYS A 452 14.08 9.87 21.61
C CYS A 452 14.92 8.68 22.08
N THR A 453 15.90 8.93 22.97
CA THR A 453 16.81 7.92 23.52
C THR A 453 16.69 7.90 25.04
N GLY A 454 16.58 6.73 25.61
CA GLY A 454 16.55 6.44 27.05
C GLY A 454 17.44 5.27 27.42
N SER A 455 17.38 4.85 28.68
CA SER A 455 18.12 3.66 29.18
C SER A 455 17.79 2.40 28.42
N ASP A 456 16.55 2.29 27.91
CA ASP A 456 15.98 1.10 27.29
C ASP A 456 16.07 1.11 25.76
N GLY A 457 16.78 2.12 25.18
CA GLY A 457 17.03 2.21 23.76
C GLY A 457 16.60 3.54 23.13
N THR A 458 16.36 3.50 21.84
CA THR A 458 15.99 4.68 21.02
C THR A 458 14.69 4.39 20.26
N VAL A 459 13.78 5.37 20.22
CA VAL A 459 12.53 5.31 19.45
C VAL A 459 12.43 6.53 18.56
N ALA A 460 12.03 6.36 17.29
CA ALA A 460 11.72 7.45 16.38
C ALA A 460 10.21 7.44 16.08
N ARG A 461 9.63 8.64 15.95
CA ARG A 461 8.24 8.86 15.52
C ARG A 461 8.22 9.97 14.48
N THR A 462 7.33 9.82 13.52
CA THR A 462 7.13 10.79 12.43
C THR A 462 5.68 11.23 12.43
N VAL A 463 5.45 12.53 12.25
CA VAL A 463 4.13 13.11 11.98
C VAL A 463 4.22 14.00 10.75
N ALA A 464 3.15 14.05 9.98
CA ALA A 464 3.05 14.85 8.77
C ALA A 464 2.02 15.97 8.93
N LEU A 465 2.37 17.18 8.47
CA LEU A 465 1.48 18.34 8.42
C LEU A 465 1.27 18.76 6.96
N LYS A 466 0.04 18.74 6.49
CA LYS A 466 -0.31 19.23 5.14
C LYS A 466 -0.66 20.70 5.18
N VAL A 467 0.04 21.52 4.40
CA VAL A 467 -0.24 22.95 4.20
C VAL A 467 -0.87 23.14 2.83
N ARG A 468 -2.04 23.78 2.76
CA ARG A 468 -2.77 24.05 1.52
C ARG A 468 -2.67 25.53 1.16
N ASP A 469 -2.84 25.86 -0.11
CA ASP A 469 -2.98 27.23 -0.56
C ASP A 469 -4.20 27.92 0.06
N ARG A 470 -4.07 29.21 0.34
CA ARG A 470 -5.22 30.08 0.57
C ARG A 470 -5.96 30.25 -0.75
N VAL A 471 -7.10 29.59 -0.89
CA VAL A 471 -7.99 29.90 -2.02
C VAL A 471 -8.46 31.34 -1.86
N PRO A 472 -8.18 32.25 -2.81
CA PRO A 472 -8.72 33.60 -2.73
C PRO A 472 -10.25 33.53 -2.79
N ILE A 473 -10.89 34.07 -1.78
CA ILE A 473 -12.35 34.27 -1.85
C ILE A 473 -12.57 35.24 -3.01
N LYS A 474 -13.06 34.74 -4.17
CA LYS A 474 -13.57 35.62 -5.20
C LYS A 474 -14.68 36.45 -4.55
N ALA A 475 -14.48 37.75 -4.47
CA ALA A 475 -15.51 38.67 -4.06
C ALA A 475 -16.76 38.35 -4.89
N ARG A 476 -17.87 38.06 -4.25
CA ARG A 476 -19.16 37.99 -4.91
C ARG A 476 -19.36 39.34 -5.57
N ASP A 477 -19.30 39.36 -6.90
CA ASP A 477 -19.76 40.52 -7.64
C ASP A 477 -21.21 40.78 -7.22
N SER A 478 -21.37 41.90 -6.54
CA SER A 478 -22.68 42.45 -6.23
C SER A 478 -23.37 42.76 -7.55
N TYR A 479 -24.30 41.90 -7.95
CA TYR A 479 -25.26 42.26 -8.99
C TYR A 479 -26.13 43.39 -8.45
N ALA A 480 -25.64 44.61 -8.65
CA ALA A 480 -26.47 45.82 -8.54
C ALA A 480 -27.41 45.82 -9.77
N GLY A 481 -28.67 45.89 -9.48
CA GLY A 481 -29.75 45.78 -10.40
C GLY A 481 -29.70 46.78 -11.58
N HIS A 482 -30.23 46.35 -12.66
CA HIS A 482 -30.92 47.22 -13.61
C HIS A 482 -32.36 46.75 -13.76
N ARG A 483 -33.24 47.57 -13.17
CA ARG A 483 -34.63 47.67 -13.64
C ARG A 483 -34.61 48.24 -15.04
N TRP A 484 -35.30 47.60 -15.95
CA TRP A 484 -36.29 48.17 -16.89
C TRP A 484 -37.16 46.99 -17.35
#